data_6138a782c2e053ab0fad73f94b45f285
#
_entry.id   6138a782c2e053ab0fad73f94b45f285
#
_cell.length_a   1.000
_cell.length_b   1.000
_cell.length_c   1.000
_cell.angle_alpha   90.00
_cell.angle_beta   90.00
_cell.angle_gamma   90.00
#
_symmetry.space_group_name_H-M   'P 1'
#
loop_
_entity.id
_entity.type
_entity.pdbx_description
1 polymer ?
#
loop_
_entity_poly.entity_id
_entity_poly.type
_entity_poly.pdbx_seq_one_letter_code
_entity_poly.pdbx_strand_id
1 'polypeptide(L)'
;IQNVNIPVNSRDQTKAGASLAELAKQYDLDPLAGFRHMVESYRLMVTEEHAQAAFGQVLAYLAETEGGTIYHCSEGKDRTGLMTVFLLTVLGVDLETIRQDYLLSAPYLNGYRAKRDKEARENGESLVQRANLRSLGTVNNEYLDSALITIDQEYGGMEAFLTRQLGVSPALRDQLRAKYLEK
;
A
#
# COMPACT_ATOMS: atom_id res chain seq x y z
N ILE A 1 11.67 -4.84 22.40
CA ILE A 1 10.95 -4.57 21.15
C ILE A 1 9.52 -5.05 21.35
N GLN A 2 8.56 -4.16 21.17
CA GLN A 2 7.14 -4.49 21.18
C GLN A 2 6.69 -4.76 19.74
N ASN A 3 5.94 -5.84 19.52
CA ASN A 3 5.34 -6.14 18.21
C ASN A 3 3.82 -5.87 18.28
N VAL A 4 3.30 -5.06 17.37
CA VAL A 4 1.89 -4.72 17.27
C VAL A 4 1.39 -5.09 15.89
N ASN A 5 0.32 -5.87 15.80
CA ASN A 5 -0.27 -6.28 14.52
C ASN A 5 -1.55 -5.46 14.24
N ILE A 6 -1.50 -4.65 13.18
CA ILE A 6 -2.63 -3.83 12.72
C ILE A 6 -2.88 -4.20 11.25
N PRO A 7 -3.76 -5.17 10.97
CA PRO A 7 -3.99 -5.66 9.61
C PRO A 7 -4.82 -4.65 8.81
N VAL A 8 -4.30 -4.21 7.66
CA VAL A 8 -5.03 -3.35 6.70
C VAL A 8 -6.02 -4.16 5.87
N ASN A 9 -5.71 -5.42 5.56
CA ASN A 9 -6.61 -6.28 4.79
C ASN A 9 -7.59 -6.99 5.73
N SER A 10 -8.90 -6.89 5.46
CA SER A 10 -9.98 -7.54 6.22
C SER A 10 -10.00 -9.06 6.11
N ARG A 11 -9.37 -9.63 5.07
CA ARG A 11 -9.31 -11.07 4.79
C ARG A 11 -7.86 -11.54 4.74
N ASP A 12 -7.61 -12.69 5.35
CA ASP A 12 -6.38 -13.43 5.12
C ASP A 12 -6.40 -13.97 3.69
N GLN A 13 -5.71 -13.28 2.80
CA GLN A 13 -5.63 -13.66 1.38
C GLN A 13 -5.02 -15.05 1.17
N THR A 14 -4.32 -15.59 2.16
CA THR A 14 -3.75 -16.95 2.11
C THR A 14 -4.83 -18.04 2.29
N LYS A 15 -6.00 -17.70 2.83
CA LYS A 15 -7.12 -18.63 3.09
C LYS A 15 -8.25 -18.54 2.06
N ALA A 16 -8.16 -17.68 1.06
CA ALA A 16 -9.20 -17.46 0.05
C ALA A 16 -9.15 -18.48 -1.12
N GLY A 17 -9.00 -19.76 -0.84
CA GLY A 17 -8.69 -20.84 -1.79
C GLY A 17 -9.45 -20.83 -3.14
N ALA A 18 -10.76 -20.63 -3.16
CA ALA A 18 -11.54 -20.59 -4.41
C ALA A 18 -11.25 -19.31 -5.22
N SER A 19 -11.10 -18.17 -4.57
CA SER A 19 -10.80 -16.89 -5.25
C SER A 19 -9.37 -16.84 -5.80
N LEU A 20 -8.42 -17.51 -5.17
CA LEU A 20 -7.04 -17.62 -5.67
C LEU A 20 -6.95 -18.52 -6.91
N ALA A 21 -7.74 -19.59 -6.97
CA ALA A 21 -7.80 -20.47 -8.14
C ALA A 21 -8.44 -19.78 -9.35
N GLU A 22 -9.48 -18.95 -9.12
CA GLU A 22 -10.11 -18.14 -10.16
C GLU A 22 -9.16 -17.03 -10.64
N LEU A 23 -8.48 -16.37 -9.72
CA LEU A 23 -7.48 -15.35 -10.04
C LEU A 23 -6.31 -15.95 -10.83
N ALA A 24 -5.85 -17.15 -10.47
CA ALA A 24 -4.81 -17.87 -11.20
C ALA A 24 -5.23 -18.18 -12.65
N LYS A 25 -6.51 -18.58 -12.88
CA LYS A 25 -7.05 -18.77 -14.23
C LYS A 25 -7.07 -17.48 -15.05
N GLN A 26 -7.46 -16.36 -14.45
CA GLN A 26 -7.42 -15.05 -15.12
C GLN A 26 -6.00 -14.67 -15.51
N TYR A 27 -5.02 -14.98 -14.65
CA TYR A 27 -3.60 -14.72 -14.92
C TYR A 27 -3.04 -15.55 -16.06
N ASP A 28 -3.67 -16.65 -16.42
CA ASP A 28 -3.30 -17.46 -17.59
C ASP A 28 -3.83 -16.89 -18.92
N LEU A 29 -4.95 -16.17 -18.86
CA LEU A 29 -5.67 -15.76 -20.06
C LEU A 29 -5.48 -14.27 -20.42
N ASP A 30 -5.18 -13.44 -19.43
CA ASP A 30 -5.15 -12.00 -19.59
C ASP A 30 -3.87 -11.38 -18.99
N PRO A 31 -2.98 -10.84 -19.84
CA PRO A 31 -1.69 -10.29 -19.39
C PRO A 31 -1.81 -9.03 -18.53
N LEU A 32 -2.99 -8.41 -18.42
CA LEU A 32 -3.26 -7.23 -17.63
C LEU A 32 -4.09 -7.50 -16.37
N ALA A 33 -4.47 -8.75 -16.10
CA ALA A 33 -5.28 -9.09 -14.95
C ALA A 33 -4.60 -8.70 -13.62
N GLY A 34 -3.30 -8.96 -13.49
CA GLY A 34 -2.53 -8.57 -12.31
C GLY A 34 -2.42 -7.05 -12.12
N PHE A 35 -2.28 -6.31 -13.22
CA PHE A 35 -2.30 -4.85 -13.17
C PHE A 35 -3.64 -4.32 -12.67
N ARG A 36 -4.76 -4.77 -13.26
CA ARG A 36 -6.10 -4.36 -12.82
C ARG A 36 -6.39 -4.76 -11.37
N HIS A 37 -5.92 -5.93 -10.96
CA HIS A 37 -6.03 -6.37 -9.57
C HIS A 37 -5.32 -5.39 -8.62
N MET A 38 -4.13 -4.91 -8.97
CA MET A 38 -3.42 -3.93 -8.15
C MET A 38 -4.12 -2.58 -8.11
N VAL A 39 -4.59 -2.07 -9.26
CA VAL A 39 -5.39 -0.83 -9.32
C VAL A 39 -6.60 -0.91 -8.39
N GLU A 40 -7.37 -2.01 -8.46
CA GLU A 40 -8.53 -2.23 -7.58
C GLU A 40 -8.12 -2.41 -6.11
N SER A 41 -7.02 -3.10 -5.83
CA SER A 41 -6.52 -3.27 -4.47
C SER A 41 -6.18 -1.94 -3.80
N TYR A 42 -5.59 -0.99 -4.54
CA TYR A 42 -5.30 0.34 -4.01
C TYR A 42 -6.58 1.15 -3.78
N ARG A 43 -7.56 1.04 -4.66
CA ARG A 43 -8.88 1.62 -4.45
C ARG A 43 -9.52 1.07 -3.17
N LEU A 44 -9.52 -0.25 -2.99
CA LEU A 44 -10.10 -0.90 -1.80
C LEU A 44 -9.39 -0.51 -0.50
N MET A 45 -8.06 -0.35 -0.52
CA MET A 45 -7.32 0.10 0.66
C MET A 45 -7.73 1.48 1.17
N VAL A 46 -8.36 2.31 0.33
CA VAL A 46 -8.84 3.64 0.76
C VAL A 46 -10.37 3.70 0.90
N THR A 47 -11.12 2.69 0.44
CA THR A 47 -12.59 2.66 0.55
C THR A 47 -13.11 1.71 1.61
N GLU A 48 -12.39 0.65 1.96
CA GLU A 48 -12.82 -0.27 3.02
C GLU A 48 -12.64 0.37 4.40
N GLU A 49 -13.72 0.44 5.18
CA GLU A 49 -13.72 1.01 6.54
C GLU A 49 -12.66 0.38 7.45
N HIS A 50 -12.47 -0.93 7.32
CA HIS A 50 -11.45 -1.66 8.07
C HIS A 50 -10.03 -1.17 7.75
N ALA A 51 -9.72 -0.94 6.46
CA ALA A 51 -8.41 -0.45 6.04
C ALA A 51 -8.18 1.00 6.50
N GLN A 52 -9.21 1.85 6.40
CA GLN A 52 -9.18 3.22 6.89
C GLN A 52 -8.90 3.25 8.40
N ALA A 53 -9.64 2.46 9.19
CA ALA A 53 -9.43 2.33 10.63
C ALA A 53 -8.01 1.84 10.97
N ALA A 54 -7.49 0.86 10.22
CA ALA A 54 -6.13 0.35 10.42
C ALA A 54 -5.06 1.43 10.16
N PHE A 55 -5.16 2.19 9.06
CA PHE A 55 -4.24 3.29 8.78
C PHE A 55 -4.31 4.40 9.84
N GLY A 56 -5.53 4.77 10.27
CA GLY A 56 -5.71 5.73 11.36
C GLY A 56 -5.07 5.27 12.67
N GLN A 57 -5.25 3.98 13.01
CA GLN A 57 -4.65 3.37 14.20
C GLN A 57 -3.11 3.39 14.14
N VAL A 58 -2.51 3.13 12.96
CA VAL A 58 -1.04 3.21 12.80
C VAL A 58 -0.56 4.65 13.01
N LEU A 59 -1.26 5.67 12.46
CA LEU A 59 -0.89 7.08 12.67
C LEU A 59 -0.94 7.46 14.14
N ALA A 60 -1.99 7.07 14.86
CA ALA A 60 -2.10 7.30 16.30
C ALA A 60 -0.97 6.60 17.06
N TYR A 61 -0.71 5.33 16.77
CA TYR A 61 0.39 4.57 17.38
C TYR A 61 1.76 5.21 17.14
N LEU A 62 2.00 5.71 15.91
CA LEU A 62 3.23 6.42 15.57
C LEU A 62 3.40 7.71 16.39
N ALA A 63 2.34 8.42 16.70
CA ALA A 63 2.40 9.62 17.53
C ALA A 63 2.71 9.30 19.00
N GLU A 64 2.10 8.25 19.56
CA GLU A 64 2.14 7.90 20.97
C GLU A 64 3.39 7.14 21.39
N THR A 65 3.96 6.31 20.49
CA THR A 65 5.08 5.42 20.83
C THR A 65 6.37 6.18 21.02
N GLU A 66 7.05 5.97 22.13
CA GLU A 66 8.39 6.53 22.37
C GLU A 66 9.46 5.78 21.56
N GLY A 67 10.46 6.50 21.07
CA GLY A 67 11.59 5.95 20.31
C GLY A 67 11.29 5.65 18.85
N GLY A 68 12.12 4.83 18.22
CA GLY A 68 12.01 4.45 16.82
C GLY A 68 10.93 3.40 16.57
N THR A 69 10.17 3.56 15.50
CA THR A 69 9.14 2.61 15.06
C THR A 69 9.43 2.13 13.66
N ILE A 70 9.31 0.83 13.43
CA ILE A 70 9.36 0.23 12.10
C ILE A 70 7.97 -0.35 11.81
N TYR A 71 7.38 0.06 10.70
CA TYR A 71 6.16 -0.54 10.18
C TYR A 71 6.40 -1.20 8.83
N HIS A 72 5.78 -2.33 8.60
CA HIS A 72 5.95 -3.10 7.37
C HIS A 72 4.70 -3.92 7.03
N CYS A 73 4.60 -4.36 5.79
CA CYS A 73 3.67 -5.39 5.36
C CYS A 73 4.45 -6.61 4.84
N SER A 74 3.91 -7.38 3.90
CA SER A 74 4.61 -8.57 3.38
C SER A 74 5.85 -8.22 2.55
N GLU A 75 5.70 -7.29 1.59
CA GLU A 75 6.77 -6.87 0.66
C GLU A 75 7.23 -5.42 0.89
N GLY A 76 6.63 -4.70 1.82
CA GLY A 76 7.00 -3.34 2.20
C GLY A 76 6.70 -2.27 1.13
N LYS A 77 5.84 -2.54 0.14
CA LYS A 77 5.59 -1.64 -0.99
C LYS A 77 4.19 -1.01 -1.04
N ASP A 78 3.13 -1.82 -0.85
CA ASP A 78 1.73 -1.38 -1.08
C ASP A 78 1.12 -0.77 0.18
N ARG A 79 0.75 -1.59 1.17
CA ARG A 79 0.18 -1.12 2.45
C ARG A 79 1.15 -0.20 3.19
N THR A 80 2.43 -0.56 3.22
CA THR A 80 3.50 0.26 3.77
C THR A 80 3.66 1.55 2.98
N GLY A 81 3.62 1.48 1.65
CA GLY A 81 3.69 2.65 0.76
C GLY A 81 2.56 3.63 1.02
N LEU A 82 1.29 3.18 1.04
CA LEU A 82 0.15 4.05 1.35
C LEU A 82 0.23 4.63 2.77
N MET A 83 0.66 3.83 3.76
CA MET A 83 0.89 4.35 5.11
C MET A 83 1.92 5.50 5.11
N THR A 84 2.99 5.35 4.34
CA THR A 84 4.02 6.39 4.18
C THR A 84 3.45 7.62 3.46
N VAL A 85 2.63 7.45 2.42
CA VAL A 85 1.92 8.56 1.75
C VAL A 85 1.10 9.37 2.76
N PHE A 86 0.31 8.72 3.61
CA PHE A 86 -0.49 9.41 4.61
C PHE A 86 0.35 10.11 5.66
N LEU A 87 1.38 9.46 6.19
CA LEU A 87 2.28 10.05 7.17
C LEU A 87 3.00 11.28 6.61
N LEU A 88 3.63 11.16 5.44
CA LEU A 88 4.36 12.26 4.83
C LEU A 88 3.44 13.44 4.47
N THR A 89 2.20 13.16 4.07
CA THR A 89 1.19 14.21 3.86
C THR A 89 0.86 14.93 5.16
N VAL A 90 0.66 14.21 6.28
CA VAL A 90 0.44 14.81 7.61
C VAL A 90 1.62 15.69 8.03
N LEU A 91 2.83 15.27 7.69
CA LEU A 91 4.06 16.04 7.96
C LEU A 91 4.22 17.25 7.05
N GLY A 92 3.48 17.36 5.96
CA GLY A 92 3.48 18.51 5.06
C GLY A 92 4.44 18.39 3.89
N VAL A 93 4.88 17.17 3.56
CA VAL A 93 5.68 16.90 2.36
C VAL A 93 4.78 17.05 1.12
N ASP A 94 5.32 17.63 0.04
CA ASP A 94 4.58 17.77 -1.21
C ASP A 94 4.35 16.42 -1.90
N LEU A 95 3.24 16.33 -2.65
CA LEU A 95 2.78 15.08 -3.24
C LEU A 95 3.77 14.49 -4.25
N GLU A 96 4.51 15.32 -4.98
CA GLU A 96 5.47 14.81 -5.97
C GLU A 96 6.67 14.16 -5.28
N THR A 97 7.18 14.75 -4.21
CA THR A 97 8.22 14.15 -3.37
C THR A 97 7.75 12.83 -2.75
N ILE A 98 6.51 12.77 -2.26
CA ILE A 98 5.89 11.55 -1.73
C ILE A 98 5.80 10.46 -2.82
N ARG A 99 5.39 10.85 -4.03
CA ARG A 99 5.30 9.94 -5.19
C ARG A 99 6.65 9.34 -5.55
N GLN A 100 7.71 10.16 -5.57
CA GLN A 100 9.05 9.70 -5.86
C GLN A 100 9.55 8.71 -4.80
N ASP A 101 9.32 8.98 -3.51
CA ASP A 101 9.63 8.05 -2.42
C ASP A 101 8.89 6.71 -2.59
N TYR A 102 7.58 6.74 -2.86
CA TYR A 102 6.79 5.54 -3.13
C TYR A 102 7.36 4.71 -4.28
N LEU A 103 7.71 5.37 -5.40
CA LEU A 103 8.25 4.71 -6.59
C LEU A 103 9.63 4.09 -6.38
N LEU A 104 10.42 4.53 -5.39
CA LEU A 104 11.72 3.92 -5.04
C LEU A 104 11.59 2.44 -4.66
N SER A 105 10.43 1.98 -4.22
CA SER A 105 10.21 0.56 -3.96
C SER A 105 10.46 -0.31 -5.20
N ALA A 106 10.21 0.21 -6.41
CA ALA A 106 10.39 -0.56 -7.65
C ALA A 106 11.85 -0.96 -7.92
N PRO A 107 12.85 -0.05 -7.93
CA PRO A 107 14.25 -0.43 -8.12
C PRO A 107 14.79 -1.30 -6.98
N TYR A 108 14.40 -1.06 -5.73
CA TYR A 108 14.86 -1.88 -4.59
C TYR A 108 14.37 -3.34 -4.67
N LEU A 109 13.22 -3.59 -5.29
CA LEU A 109 12.67 -4.94 -5.49
C LEU A 109 13.17 -5.64 -6.77
N ASN A 110 14.04 -5.01 -7.58
CA ASN A 110 14.52 -5.61 -8.84
C ASN A 110 15.13 -7.00 -8.68
N GLY A 111 16.00 -7.20 -7.70
CA GLY A 111 16.62 -8.49 -7.42
C GLY A 111 15.60 -9.56 -7.04
N TYR A 112 14.65 -9.22 -6.19
CA TYR A 112 13.56 -10.10 -5.78
C TYR A 112 12.68 -10.51 -6.96
N ARG A 113 12.28 -9.53 -7.80
CA ARG A 113 11.47 -9.79 -9.00
C ARG A 113 12.20 -10.66 -10.03
N ALA A 114 13.49 -10.41 -10.24
CA ALA A 114 14.31 -11.23 -11.15
C ALA A 114 14.37 -12.69 -10.68
N LYS A 115 14.55 -12.91 -9.37
CA LYS A 115 14.50 -14.24 -8.77
C LYS A 115 13.15 -14.93 -8.99
N ARG A 116 12.05 -14.25 -8.70
CA ARG A 116 10.67 -14.78 -8.91
C ARG A 116 10.39 -15.09 -10.39
N ASP A 117 10.79 -14.21 -11.31
CA ASP A 117 10.61 -14.47 -12.76
C ASP A 117 11.43 -15.68 -13.23
N LYS A 118 12.63 -15.88 -12.70
CA LYS A 118 13.43 -17.06 -12.96
C LYS A 118 12.75 -18.34 -12.46
N GLU A 119 12.31 -18.35 -11.21
CA GLU A 119 11.60 -19.48 -10.60
C GLU A 119 10.31 -19.81 -11.37
N ALA A 120 9.51 -18.81 -11.73
CA ALA A 120 8.30 -18.98 -12.51
C ALA A 120 8.58 -19.60 -13.89
N ARG A 121 9.65 -19.17 -14.56
CA ARG A 121 10.10 -19.76 -15.82
C ARG A 121 10.54 -21.22 -15.68
N GLU A 122 11.29 -21.53 -14.63
CA GLU A 122 11.75 -22.90 -14.33
C GLU A 122 10.57 -23.83 -14.00
N ASN A 123 9.50 -23.29 -13.39
CA ASN A 123 8.25 -23.99 -13.14
C ASN A 123 7.35 -24.15 -14.39
N GLY A 124 7.75 -23.62 -15.54
CA GLY A 124 6.98 -23.71 -16.78
C GLY A 124 5.81 -22.72 -16.87
N GLU A 125 5.81 -21.67 -16.07
CA GLU A 125 4.76 -20.64 -16.13
C GLU A 125 4.82 -19.88 -17.47
N SER A 126 3.65 -19.58 -18.02
CA SER A 126 3.49 -18.89 -19.29
C SER A 126 4.01 -17.44 -19.23
N LEU A 127 4.27 -16.85 -20.41
CA LEU A 127 4.61 -15.42 -20.48
C LEU A 127 3.49 -14.54 -19.92
N VAL A 128 2.23 -14.96 -20.07
CA VAL A 128 1.06 -14.25 -19.54
C VAL A 128 1.07 -14.27 -18.02
N GLN A 129 1.24 -15.44 -17.40
CA GLN A 129 1.37 -15.56 -15.94
C GLN A 129 2.54 -14.71 -15.42
N ARG A 130 3.71 -14.79 -16.05
CA ARG A 130 4.89 -14.03 -15.65
C ARG A 130 4.70 -12.51 -15.81
N ALA A 131 3.94 -12.04 -16.82
CA ALA A 131 3.56 -10.63 -16.95
C ALA A 131 2.71 -10.17 -15.76
N ASN A 132 1.73 -10.98 -15.35
CA ASN A 132 0.91 -10.70 -14.19
C ASN A 132 1.71 -10.70 -12.89
N LEU A 133 2.62 -11.66 -12.69
CA LEU A 133 3.51 -11.68 -11.52
C LEU A 133 4.38 -10.41 -11.43
N ARG A 134 4.85 -9.88 -12.58
CA ARG A 134 5.59 -8.61 -12.60
C ARG A 134 4.72 -7.43 -12.14
N SER A 135 3.48 -7.37 -12.59
CA SER A 135 2.52 -6.34 -12.14
C SER A 135 2.25 -6.41 -10.65
N LEU A 136 2.04 -7.60 -10.10
CA LEU A 136 1.86 -7.82 -8.66
C LEU A 136 3.11 -7.50 -7.83
N GLY A 137 4.29 -7.70 -8.38
CA GLY A 137 5.58 -7.55 -7.70
C GLY A 137 6.21 -6.15 -7.81
N THR A 138 5.51 -5.15 -8.31
CA THR A 138 6.02 -3.78 -8.47
C THR A 138 5.11 -2.73 -7.88
N VAL A 139 5.55 -1.47 -7.91
CA VAL A 139 4.73 -0.28 -7.74
C VAL A 139 4.70 0.51 -9.03
N ASN A 140 3.60 1.22 -9.30
CA ASN A 140 3.39 2.05 -10.48
C ASN A 140 2.65 3.33 -10.06
N ASN A 141 2.78 4.37 -10.90
CA ASN A 141 1.98 5.59 -10.74
C ASN A 141 0.49 5.29 -10.70
N GLU A 142 0.01 4.44 -11.61
CA GLU A 142 -1.40 4.10 -11.77
C GLU A 142 -1.98 3.41 -10.52
N TYR A 143 -1.17 2.67 -9.76
CA TYR A 143 -1.63 2.09 -8.50
C TYR A 143 -1.85 3.18 -7.45
N LEU A 144 -0.88 4.07 -7.27
CA LEU A 144 -1.00 5.20 -6.36
C LEU A 144 -2.12 6.15 -6.80
N ASP A 145 -2.19 6.47 -8.10
CA ASP A 145 -3.22 7.35 -8.66
C ASP A 145 -4.62 6.78 -8.45
N SER A 146 -4.81 5.45 -8.53
CA SER A 146 -6.09 4.82 -8.20
C SER A 146 -6.56 5.16 -6.79
N ALA A 147 -5.67 5.12 -5.80
CA ALA A 147 -6.00 5.53 -4.44
C ALA A 147 -6.24 7.04 -4.33
N LEU A 148 -5.36 7.87 -4.90
CA LEU A 148 -5.44 9.33 -4.80
C LEU A 148 -6.69 9.89 -5.51
N ILE A 149 -7.02 9.38 -6.71
CA ILE A 149 -8.22 9.76 -7.44
C ILE A 149 -9.48 9.36 -6.67
N THR A 150 -9.50 8.13 -6.10
CA THR A 150 -10.61 7.68 -5.26
C THR A 150 -10.78 8.58 -4.04
N ILE A 151 -9.69 8.95 -3.37
CA ILE A 151 -9.72 9.88 -2.23
C ILE A 151 -10.29 11.25 -2.66
N ASP A 152 -9.88 11.76 -3.81
CA ASP A 152 -10.37 13.04 -4.30
C ASP A 152 -11.88 12.98 -4.62
N GLN A 153 -12.30 11.97 -5.37
CA GLN A 153 -13.68 11.84 -5.88
C GLN A 153 -14.69 11.46 -4.79
N GLU A 154 -14.35 10.52 -3.90
CA GLU A 154 -15.30 9.97 -2.93
C GLU A 154 -15.28 10.72 -1.59
N TYR A 155 -14.16 11.36 -1.23
CA TYR A 155 -13.99 11.99 0.10
C TYR A 155 -13.72 13.49 0.06
N GLY A 156 -13.57 14.08 -1.15
CA GLY A 156 -13.33 15.51 -1.32
C GLY A 156 -11.87 15.92 -1.06
N GLY A 157 -10.94 15.02 -1.31
CA GLY A 157 -9.51 15.24 -1.25
C GLY A 157 -8.81 14.70 0.01
N MET A 158 -7.49 14.72 -0.05
CA MET A 158 -6.62 14.09 0.96
C MET A 158 -6.83 14.64 2.38
N GLU A 159 -7.01 15.95 2.53
CA GLU A 159 -7.21 16.56 3.85
C GLU A 159 -8.51 16.11 4.52
N ALA A 160 -9.59 16.03 3.73
CA ALA A 160 -10.88 15.53 4.20
C ALA A 160 -10.79 14.04 4.54
N PHE A 161 -10.09 13.25 3.74
CA PHE A 161 -9.86 11.83 3.97
C PHE A 161 -9.07 11.58 5.26
N LEU A 162 -7.92 12.24 5.43
CA LEU A 162 -7.10 12.13 6.64
C LEU A 162 -7.91 12.46 7.90
N THR A 163 -8.69 13.55 7.85
CA THR A 163 -9.43 14.02 9.02
C THR A 163 -10.65 13.15 9.33
N ARG A 164 -11.45 12.81 8.31
CA ARG A 164 -12.77 12.16 8.53
C ARG A 164 -12.68 10.64 8.53
N GLN A 165 -11.82 10.07 7.68
CA GLN A 165 -11.73 8.62 7.54
C GLN A 165 -10.61 8.03 8.40
N LEU A 166 -9.44 8.66 8.43
CA LEU A 166 -8.31 8.18 9.24
C LEU A 166 -8.27 8.79 10.65
N GLY A 167 -9.17 9.72 10.99
CA GLY A 167 -9.26 10.30 12.33
C GLY A 167 -8.08 11.21 12.71
N VAL A 168 -7.38 11.80 11.74
CA VAL A 168 -6.26 12.71 11.99
C VAL A 168 -6.78 14.04 12.48
N SER A 169 -6.92 14.17 13.81
CA SER A 169 -7.26 15.42 14.47
C SER A 169 -6.11 16.45 14.38
N PRO A 170 -6.39 17.75 14.59
CA PRO A 170 -5.32 18.75 14.71
C PRO A 170 -4.28 18.38 15.78
N ALA A 171 -4.71 17.88 16.93
CA ALA A 171 -3.81 17.46 18.00
C ALA A 171 -2.91 16.29 17.59
N LEU A 172 -3.46 15.27 16.90
CA LEU A 172 -2.68 14.14 16.39
C LEU A 172 -1.66 14.61 15.33
N ARG A 173 -2.06 15.53 14.45
CA ARG A 173 -1.17 16.15 13.46
C ARG A 173 0.01 16.87 14.12
N ASP A 174 -0.28 17.68 15.14
CA ASP A 174 0.74 18.43 15.86
C ASP A 174 1.72 17.49 16.60
N GLN A 175 1.22 16.41 17.20
CA GLN A 175 2.05 15.39 17.83
C GLN A 175 2.99 14.70 16.82
N LEU A 176 2.47 14.28 15.66
CA LEU A 176 3.29 13.67 14.62
C LEU A 176 4.36 14.64 14.10
N ARG A 177 3.99 15.89 13.84
CA ARG A 177 4.93 16.93 13.39
C ARG A 177 5.99 17.24 14.45
N ALA A 178 5.61 17.35 15.70
CA ALA A 178 6.56 17.59 16.80
C ALA A 178 7.56 16.45 16.98
N LYS A 179 7.14 15.22 16.64
CA LYS A 179 7.97 14.02 16.79
C LYS A 179 8.91 13.78 15.62
N TYR A 180 8.46 14.04 14.38
CA TYR A 180 9.17 13.63 13.16
C TYR A 180 9.80 14.79 12.39
N LEU A 181 9.50 16.04 12.73
CA LEU A 181 10.14 17.20 12.10
C LEU A 181 11.14 17.83 13.07
N GLU A 182 12.32 18.14 12.55
CA GLU A 182 13.31 18.94 13.28
C GLU A 182 12.79 20.39 13.50
N LYS A 183 13.16 20.97 14.66
CA LYS A 183 12.80 22.36 14.98
C LYS A 183 13.80 23.32 14.35
#